data_5d663165f92ba5ac1887bb7807d5048c
#
_entry.id   5d663165f92ba5ac1887bb7807d5048c
#
_cell.length_a   1.000
_cell.length_b   1.000
_cell.length_c   1.000
_cell.angle_alpha   90.00
_cell.angle_beta   90.00
_cell.angle_gamma   90.00
#
_symmetry.space_group_name_H-M   'P 1'
#
loop_
_entity.id
_entity.type
_entity.pdbx_description
1 polymer ?
#
loop_
_entity_poly.entity_id
_entity_poly.type
_entity_poly.pdbx_seq_one_letter_code
_entity_poly.pdbx_strand_id
1 'polypeptide(L)'
;MKLRTSLCCLLLILSAASWAQNKRNADGERHGKWVFTGKDFPNRNLPKTQKVEEGYYVNGRKEGTWTKFFPDGVVQLKGNYNNNRPQGTYTRYYPNGKIAEQGDFQANGYKGLLLRYHDNGQLAYRANFNNQGQESGKVSYYHPNGKLALSYTVKNGQVQGEVARYNTSGQLQNSFEVSADGQVGKLQKANTQQNNPIPKPVAAINAIVYPPRLSNPKTKGLRFVPNGYNKVFNDNDEIWMDGEFRSGQLYDGKVYDYDQNGILQKVRIYKLGKYHSDGQL
;
A
#
# COMPACT_ATOMS: atom_id res chain seq x y z
N MET A 1 -12.80 5.32 -79.04
CA MET A 1 -12.28 6.20 -78.01
C MET A 1 -12.41 5.50 -76.64
N LYS A 2 -11.37 4.85 -76.16
CA LYS A 2 -11.38 4.08 -74.87
C LYS A 2 -10.73 4.88 -73.79
N LEU A 3 -11.54 5.32 -72.80
CA LEU A 3 -11.03 6.02 -71.61
C LEU A 3 -10.37 5.00 -70.69
N ARG A 4 -9.06 5.18 -70.39
CA ARG A 4 -8.35 4.44 -69.35
C ARG A 4 -8.44 5.23 -68.06
N THR A 5 -9.23 4.74 -67.09
CA THR A 5 -9.24 5.20 -65.75
C THR A 5 -8.01 4.61 -65.01
N SER A 6 -7.08 5.45 -64.69
CA SER A 6 -5.93 5.10 -63.83
C SER A 6 -6.35 5.17 -62.36
N LEU A 7 -6.43 4.00 -61.72
CA LEU A 7 -6.71 3.88 -60.28
C LEU A 7 -5.40 4.07 -59.53
N CYS A 8 -5.21 5.26 -58.97
CA CYS A 8 -4.05 5.58 -58.14
C CYS A 8 -4.33 5.03 -56.73
N CYS A 9 -3.78 3.84 -56.40
CA CYS A 9 -3.80 3.30 -55.02
C CYS A 9 -2.86 4.15 -54.16
N LEU A 10 -3.45 5.02 -53.36
CA LEU A 10 -2.76 5.74 -52.29
C LEU A 10 -2.50 4.76 -51.14
N LEU A 11 -1.31 4.17 -51.10
CA LEU A 11 -0.83 3.41 -49.93
C LEU A 11 -0.59 4.38 -48.79
N LEU A 12 -1.57 4.50 -47.88
CA LEU A 12 -1.38 5.08 -46.56
C LEU A 12 -0.43 4.17 -45.77
N ILE A 13 0.86 4.49 -45.78
CA ILE A 13 1.83 3.94 -44.84
C ILE A 13 1.50 4.54 -43.47
N LEU A 14 0.67 3.85 -42.69
CA LEU A 14 0.59 4.06 -41.25
C LEU A 14 1.95 3.67 -40.68
N SER A 15 2.83 4.67 -40.55
CA SER A 15 4.01 4.52 -39.69
C SER A 15 3.53 4.31 -38.27
N ALA A 16 3.44 3.04 -37.86
CA ALA A 16 3.37 2.69 -36.44
C ALA A 16 4.66 3.26 -35.82
N ALA A 17 4.58 4.46 -35.26
CA ALA A 17 5.64 5.00 -34.45
C ALA A 17 5.82 3.99 -33.29
N SER A 18 6.78 3.10 -33.43
CA SER A 18 7.20 2.23 -32.34
C SER A 18 7.68 3.17 -31.24
N TRP A 19 6.85 3.37 -30.24
CA TRP A 19 7.18 4.17 -29.07
C TRP A 19 8.35 3.46 -28.39
N ALA A 20 9.57 3.92 -28.68
CA ALA A 20 10.76 3.30 -28.16
C ALA A 20 10.73 3.38 -26.63
N GLN A 21 10.73 2.21 -26.00
CA GLN A 21 10.73 2.04 -24.56
C GLN A 21 12.14 2.22 -23.98
N ASN A 22 12.22 2.54 -22.69
CA ASN A 22 13.44 2.59 -21.90
C ASN A 22 14.50 3.57 -22.45
N LYS A 23 14.05 4.73 -22.96
CA LYS A 23 14.92 5.80 -23.44
C LYS A 23 15.47 6.67 -22.30
N ARG A 24 16.60 7.29 -22.58
CA ARG A 24 17.18 8.35 -21.74
C ARG A 24 17.15 9.68 -22.51
N ASN A 25 17.05 10.79 -21.79
CA ASN A 25 17.18 12.14 -22.33
C ASN A 25 18.66 12.49 -22.58
N ALA A 26 18.92 13.71 -23.03
CA ALA A 26 20.27 14.20 -23.33
C ALA A 26 21.20 14.18 -22.10
N ASP A 27 20.63 14.33 -20.90
CA ASP A 27 21.35 14.30 -19.62
C ASP A 27 21.59 12.88 -19.09
N GLY A 28 21.18 11.84 -19.85
CA GLY A 28 21.32 10.43 -19.47
C GLY A 28 20.25 9.95 -18.49
N GLU A 29 19.25 10.75 -18.17
CA GLU A 29 18.18 10.39 -17.25
C GLU A 29 17.06 9.60 -17.94
N ARG A 30 16.37 8.75 -17.19
CA ARG A 30 15.20 8.00 -17.69
C ARG A 30 14.13 8.99 -18.17
N HIS A 31 13.60 8.77 -19.40
CA HIS A 31 12.57 9.63 -19.98
C HIS A 31 11.61 8.82 -20.85
N GLY A 32 10.32 9.17 -20.85
CA GLY A 32 9.29 8.44 -21.59
C GLY A 32 8.86 7.14 -20.94
N LYS A 33 8.29 6.23 -21.75
CA LYS A 33 7.79 4.92 -21.26
C LYS A 33 8.94 3.99 -20.89
N TRP A 34 8.85 3.40 -19.70
CA TRP A 34 9.78 2.41 -19.17
C TRP A 34 9.06 1.12 -18.81
N VAL A 35 9.68 0.00 -19.14
CA VAL A 35 9.25 -1.35 -18.79
C VAL A 35 10.44 -2.05 -18.17
N PHE A 36 10.25 -2.51 -16.93
CA PHE A 36 11.22 -3.33 -16.23
C PHE A 36 10.78 -4.79 -16.26
N THR A 37 11.75 -5.66 -16.43
CA THR A 37 11.53 -7.12 -16.51
C THR A 37 12.40 -7.85 -15.50
N GLY A 38 12.26 -9.16 -15.38
CA GLY A 38 13.05 -9.96 -14.44
C GLY A 38 14.57 -9.80 -14.61
N LYS A 39 15.05 -9.46 -15.83
CA LYS A 39 16.49 -9.17 -16.07
C LYS A 39 17.00 -7.96 -15.28
N ASP A 40 16.11 -7.00 -14.95
CA ASP A 40 16.44 -5.78 -14.24
C ASP A 40 16.46 -6.01 -12.70
N PHE A 41 16.03 -7.20 -12.24
CA PHE A 41 15.97 -7.62 -10.85
C PHE A 41 16.57 -9.03 -10.65
N PRO A 42 17.90 -9.21 -10.87
CA PRO A 42 18.52 -10.54 -10.88
C PRO A 42 18.35 -11.30 -9.55
N ASN A 43 18.20 -10.60 -8.43
CA ASN A 43 18.07 -11.18 -7.09
C ASN A 43 16.65 -11.71 -6.78
N ARG A 44 15.66 -11.49 -7.66
CA ARG A 44 14.26 -11.90 -7.43
C ARG A 44 13.91 -13.27 -8.02
N ASN A 45 14.85 -13.97 -8.64
CA ASN A 45 14.63 -15.27 -9.29
C ASN A 45 13.42 -15.30 -10.25
N LEU A 46 13.22 -14.24 -11.01
CA LEU A 46 12.15 -14.11 -12.01
C LEU A 46 12.65 -14.47 -13.39
N PRO A 47 11.79 -15.01 -14.28
CA PRO A 47 12.12 -15.15 -15.70
C PRO A 47 12.58 -13.81 -16.27
N LYS A 48 13.68 -13.80 -17.03
CA LYS A 48 14.30 -12.56 -17.56
C LYS A 48 13.33 -11.69 -18.36
N THR A 49 12.36 -12.30 -19.04
CA THR A 49 11.35 -11.62 -19.85
C THR A 49 10.09 -11.23 -19.09
N GLN A 50 9.94 -11.71 -17.85
CA GLN A 50 8.78 -11.41 -17.02
C GLN A 50 8.69 -9.92 -16.73
N LYS A 51 7.57 -9.30 -17.10
CA LYS A 51 7.32 -7.90 -16.79
C LYS A 51 7.12 -7.75 -15.27
N VAL A 52 7.84 -6.80 -14.66
CA VAL A 52 7.79 -6.52 -13.22
C VAL A 52 7.06 -5.22 -12.95
N GLU A 53 7.44 -4.14 -13.64
CA GLU A 53 6.72 -2.87 -13.54
C GLU A 53 6.87 -2.05 -14.84
N GLU A 54 5.90 -1.18 -15.08
CA GLU A 54 5.94 -0.22 -16.17
C GLU A 54 5.31 1.12 -15.79
N GLY A 55 5.75 2.18 -16.46
CA GLY A 55 5.21 3.52 -16.29
C GLY A 55 6.01 4.54 -17.08
N TYR A 56 5.88 5.80 -16.70
CA TYR A 56 6.55 6.90 -17.36
C TYR A 56 7.55 7.58 -16.44
N TYR A 57 8.66 7.99 -17.04
CA TYR A 57 9.64 8.88 -16.41
C TYR A 57 9.66 10.23 -17.12
N VAL A 58 9.80 11.28 -16.36
CA VAL A 58 10.15 12.62 -16.83
C VAL A 58 11.39 13.04 -16.06
N ASN A 59 12.49 13.24 -16.78
CA ASN A 59 13.78 13.66 -16.22
C ASN A 59 14.17 12.85 -14.98
N GLY A 60 14.28 11.53 -15.13
CA GLY A 60 14.67 10.59 -14.08
C GLY A 60 13.64 10.32 -13.00
N ARG A 61 12.45 10.94 -13.04
CA ARG A 61 11.42 10.85 -12.00
C ARG A 61 10.16 10.16 -12.51
N LYS A 62 9.60 9.27 -11.68
CA LYS A 62 8.32 8.60 -11.99
C LYS A 62 7.21 9.63 -12.05
N GLU A 63 6.43 9.58 -13.15
CA GLU A 63 5.29 10.45 -13.42
C GLU A 63 4.10 9.65 -13.94
N GLY A 64 2.89 10.10 -13.62
CA GLY A 64 1.64 9.48 -14.07
C GLY A 64 1.44 8.07 -13.54
N THR A 65 0.72 7.25 -14.28
CA THR A 65 0.33 5.90 -13.85
C THR A 65 1.48 4.92 -13.96
N TRP A 66 1.73 4.20 -12.87
CA TRP A 66 2.65 3.08 -12.78
C TRP A 66 1.90 1.80 -12.47
N THR A 67 2.30 0.72 -13.13
CA THR A 67 1.71 -0.60 -12.96
C THR A 67 2.81 -1.58 -12.54
N LYS A 68 2.56 -2.35 -11.48
CA LYS A 68 3.38 -3.50 -11.06
C LYS A 68 2.63 -4.78 -11.37
N PHE A 69 3.38 -5.84 -11.58
CA PHE A 69 2.85 -7.15 -11.95
C PHE A 69 3.33 -8.24 -10.99
N PHE A 70 2.49 -9.22 -10.76
CA PHE A 70 2.86 -10.48 -10.14
C PHE A 70 3.75 -11.31 -11.09
N PRO A 71 4.46 -12.35 -10.57
CA PRO A 71 5.30 -13.23 -11.40
C PRO A 71 4.55 -13.93 -12.54
N ASP A 72 3.25 -14.15 -12.43
CA ASP A 72 2.37 -14.73 -13.45
C ASP A 72 1.86 -13.70 -14.48
N GLY A 73 2.23 -12.42 -14.32
CA GLY A 73 1.83 -11.33 -15.23
C GLY A 73 0.51 -10.66 -14.87
N VAL A 74 -0.19 -11.13 -13.85
CA VAL A 74 -1.38 -10.44 -13.33
C VAL A 74 -0.98 -9.09 -12.73
N VAL A 75 -1.80 -8.06 -12.95
CA VAL A 75 -1.57 -6.74 -12.33
C VAL A 75 -1.63 -6.87 -10.82
N GLN A 76 -0.62 -6.37 -10.13
CA GLN A 76 -0.50 -6.35 -8.67
C GLN A 76 -0.91 -5.00 -8.09
N LEU A 77 -0.42 -3.92 -8.70
CA LEU A 77 -0.65 -2.55 -8.27
C LEU A 77 -0.76 -1.65 -9.49
N LYS A 78 -1.73 -0.75 -9.47
CA LYS A 78 -1.82 0.38 -10.39
C LYS A 78 -1.99 1.65 -9.58
N GLY A 79 -1.10 2.62 -9.72
CA GLY A 79 -1.15 3.85 -8.93
C GLY A 79 -0.47 5.00 -9.65
N ASN A 80 -0.73 6.20 -9.20
CA ASN A 80 -0.21 7.40 -9.79
C ASN A 80 0.99 7.94 -8.99
N TYR A 81 1.95 8.49 -9.73
CA TYR A 81 3.14 9.13 -9.20
C TYR A 81 3.23 10.57 -9.71
N ASN A 82 3.72 11.43 -8.86
CA ASN A 82 4.15 12.78 -9.20
C ASN A 82 5.55 12.97 -8.59
N ASN A 83 6.53 13.21 -9.43
CA ASN A 83 7.89 13.50 -9.01
C ASN A 83 8.48 12.41 -8.08
N ASN A 84 8.39 11.11 -8.46
CA ASN A 84 8.76 9.92 -7.67
C ASN A 84 7.90 9.65 -6.42
N ARG A 85 6.90 10.49 -6.12
CA ARG A 85 6.04 10.33 -4.94
C ARG A 85 4.70 9.73 -5.36
N PRO A 86 4.23 8.66 -4.70
CA PRO A 86 2.86 8.20 -4.91
C PRO A 86 1.88 9.33 -4.60
N GLN A 87 0.95 9.59 -5.52
CA GLN A 87 -0.05 10.64 -5.36
C GLN A 87 -1.33 10.31 -6.13
N GLY A 88 -2.47 10.48 -5.49
CA GLY A 88 -3.79 10.22 -6.07
C GLY A 88 -4.20 8.75 -5.95
N THR A 89 -5.14 8.37 -6.79
CA THR A 89 -5.78 7.05 -6.73
C THR A 89 -4.81 5.92 -7.03
N TYR A 90 -4.98 4.82 -6.28
CA TYR A 90 -4.31 3.56 -6.57
C TYR A 90 -5.27 2.38 -6.36
N THR A 91 -4.93 1.26 -6.98
CA THR A 91 -5.63 -0.02 -6.81
C THR A 91 -4.61 -1.13 -6.70
N ARG A 92 -4.74 -1.94 -5.66
CA ARG A 92 -3.99 -3.20 -5.48
C ARG A 92 -4.90 -4.36 -5.82
N TYR A 93 -4.30 -5.43 -6.30
CA TYR A 93 -5.00 -6.63 -6.71
C TYR A 93 -4.43 -7.85 -5.99
N TYR A 94 -5.25 -8.85 -5.80
CA TYR A 94 -4.85 -10.21 -5.45
C TYR A 94 -4.27 -10.94 -6.66
N PRO A 95 -3.52 -12.04 -6.46
CA PRO A 95 -3.04 -12.87 -7.57
C PRO A 95 -4.17 -13.42 -8.45
N ASN A 96 -5.38 -13.60 -7.92
CA ASN A 96 -6.56 -13.99 -8.69
C ASN A 96 -7.18 -12.86 -9.54
N GLY A 97 -6.52 -11.69 -9.60
CA GLY A 97 -6.94 -10.52 -10.37
C GLY A 97 -8.05 -9.69 -9.73
N LYS A 98 -8.63 -10.13 -8.61
CA LYS A 98 -9.62 -9.33 -7.89
C LYS A 98 -8.96 -8.19 -7.13
N ILE A 99 -9.72 -7.11 -6.93
CA ILE A 99 -9.26 -5.95 -6.17
C ILE A 99 -9.03 -6.37 -4.71
N ALA A 100 -7.86 -6.01 -4.17
CA ALA A 100 -7.51 -6.20 -2.77
C ALA A 100 -7.69 -4.89 -1.98
N GLU A 101 -7.32 -3.75 -2.60
CA GLU A 101 -7.38 -2.44 -1.93
C GLU A 101 -7.55 -1.32 -2.94
N GLN A 102 -8.32 -0.30 -2.60
CA GLN A 102 -8.47 0.95 -3.36
C GLN A 102 -8.44 2.14 -2.41
N GLY A 103 -7.77 3.21 -2.80
CA GLY A 103 -7.72 4.44 -2.03
C GLY A 103 -7.01 5.57 -2.77
N ASP A 104 -6.90 6.69 -2.09
CA ASP A 104 -6.09 7.83 -2.51
C ASP A 104 -4.87 7.98 -1.62
N PHE A 105 -3.73 8.23 -2.26
CA PHE A 105 -2.46 8.43 -1.59
C PHE A 105 -1.98 9.86 -1.75
N GLN A 106 -1.51 10.45 -0.65
CA GLN A 106 -0.84 11.74 -0.65
C GLN A 106 0.49 11.66 0.10
N ALA A 107 1.29 12.72 0.06
CA ALA A 107 2.64 12.75 0.65
C ALA A 107 2.74 12.22 2.10
N ASN A 108 1.67 12.32 2.88
CA ASN A 108 1.62 11.92 4.29
C ASN A 108 0.82 10.63 4.56
N GLY A 109 0.41 9.91 3.52
CA GLY A 109 -0.38 8.68 3.65
C GLY A 109 -1.71 8.71 2.91
N TYR A 110 -2.70 7.96 3.39
CA TYR A 110 -4.03 7.94 2.79
C TYR A 110 -4.79 9.24 3.04
N LYS A 111 -5.68 9.55 2.11
CA LYS A 111 -6.66 10.62 2.24
C LYS A 111 -8.00 10.15 1.71
N GLY A 112 -9.07 10.52 2.40
CA GLY A 112 -10.41 10.15 1.98
C GLY A 112 -10.72 8.68 2.16
N LEU A 113 -11.49 8.11 1.28
CA LEU A 113 -12.01 6.74 1.42
C LEU A 113 -10.96 5.68 1.08
N LEU A 114 -10.75 4.74 2.01
CA LEU A 114 -10.01 3.51 1.81
C LEU A 114 -10.95 2.30 1.87
N LEU A 115 -10.85 1.43 0.88
CA LEU A 115 -11.58 0.17 0.79
C LEU A 115 -10.59 -0.98 0.66
N ARG A 116 -10.76 -2.04 1.48
CA ARG A 116 -10.08 -3.31 1.32
C ARG A 116 -11.10 -4.41 1.09
N TYR A 117 -10.71 -5.41 0.36
CA TYR A 117 -11.57 -6.52 -0.02
C TYR A 117 -10.94 -7.85 0.42
N HIS A 118 -11.74 -8.84 0.66
CA HIS A 118 -11.33 -10.24 0.76
C HIS A 118 -10.97 -10.77 -0.64
N ASP A 119 -10.22 -11.85 -0.71
CA ASP A 119 -9.82 -12.51 -1.97
C ASP A 119 -11.00 -13.07 -2.77
N ASN A 120 -12.16 -13.26 -2.13
CA ASN A 120 -13.43 -13.56 -2.80
C ASN A 120 -14.09 -12.33 -3.45
N GLY A 121 -13.56 -11.11 -3.21
CA GLY A 121 -14.06 -9.84 -3.76
C GLY A 121 -15.08 -9.12 -2.88
N GLN A 122 -15.49 -9.69 -1.75
CA GLN A 122 -16.36 -9.03 -0.78
C GLN A 122 -15.60 -7.95 -0.02
N LEU A 123 -16.28 -6.85 0.32
CA LEU A 123 -15.69 -5.79 1.13
C LEU A 123 -15.20 -6.36 2.48
N ALA A 124 -13.98 -6.05 2.86
CA ALA A 124 -13.35 -6.47 4.12
C ALA A 124 -13.21 -5.33 5.12
N TYR A 125 -12.95 -4.12 4.60
CA TYR A 125 -12.71 -2.93 5.41
C TYR A 125 -13.11 -1.67 4.69
N ARG A 126 -13.65 -0.69 5.44
CA ARG A 126 -13.96 0.65 4.97
C ARG A 126 -13.66 1.67 6.04
N ALA A 127 -12.87 2.68 5.71
CA ALA A 127 -12.64 3.86 6.55
C ALA A 127 -12.41 5.11 5.70
N ASN A 128 -12.60 6.27 6.30
CA ASN A 128 -12.10 7.53 5.76
C ASN A 128 -10.85 7.95 6.50
N PHE A 129 -9.97 8.64 5.81
CA PHE A 129 -8.72 9.19 6.35
C PHE A 129 -8.71 10.71 6.21
N ASN A 130 -8.30 11.39 7.28
CA ASN A 130 -8.13 12.85 7.28
C ASN A 130 -6.82 13.26 6.58
N ASN A 131 -6.57 14.57 6.52
CA ASN A 131 -5.37 15.13 5.86
C ASN A 131 -4.05 14.77 6.60
N GLN A 132 -4.12 14.25 7.81
CA GLN A 132 -2.98 13.77 8.59
C GLN A 132 -2.73 12.26 8.40
N GLY A 133 -3.53 11.59 7.54
CA GLY A 133 -3.42 10.14 7.31
C GLY A 133 -3.96 9.29 8.47
N GLN A 134 -4.85 9.83 9.30
CA GLN A 134 -5.49 9.13 10.40
C GLN A 134 -6.93 8.77 10.03
N GLU A 135 -7.38 7.60 10.51
CA GLU A 135 -8.80 7.23 10.40
C GLU A 135 -9.69 8.33 10.99
N SER A 136 -10.82 8.59 10.34
CA SER A 136 -11.78 9.62 10.72
C SER A 136 -13.21 9.20 10.39
N GLY A 137 -14.12 9.38 11.32
CA GLY A 137 -15.51 8.96 11.16
C GLY A 137 -15.69 7.46 11.36
N LYS A 138 -16.70 6.89 10.70
CA LYS A 138 -17.07 5.48 10.87
C LYS A 138 -16.06 4.56 10.18
N VAL A 139 -15.55 3.60 10.93
CA VAL A 139 -14.71 2.49 10.47
C VAL A 139 -15.53 1.20 10.52
N SER A 140 -15.41 0.36 9.51
CA SER A 140 -16.17 -0.87 9.41
C SER A 140 -15.31 -2.00 8.85
N TYR A 141 -15.39 -3.17 9.49
CA TYR A 141 -14.81 -4.42 9.02
C TYR A 141 -15.93 -5.40 8.69
N TYR A 142 -15.71 -6.24 7.72
CA TYR A 142 -16.70 -7.19 7.23
C TYR A 142 -16.13 -8.60 7.19
N HIS A 143 -16.97 -9.57 7.46
CA HIS A 143 -16.67 -10.98 7.26
C HIS A 143 -16.54 -11.33 5.76
N PRO A 144 -15.88 -12.44 5.40
CA PRO A 144 -15.79 -12.88 4.00
C PRO A 144 -17.13 -13.12 3.30
N ASN A 145 -18.23 -13.26 4.04
CA ASN A 145 -19.59 -13.35 3.50
C ASN A 145 -20.26 -11.96 3.31
N GLY A 146 -19.51 -10.86 3.49
CA GLY A 146 -19.96 -9.48 3.28
C GLY A 146 -20.75 -8.88 4.46
N LYS A 147 -21.06 -9.65 5.51
CA LYS A 147 -21.74 -9.14 6.69
C LYS A 147 -20.79 -8.36 7.59
N LEU A 148 -21.30 -7.31 8.25
CA LEU A 148 -20.54 -6.49 9.20
C LEU A 148 -19.96 -7.38 10.30
N ALA A 149 -18.67 -7.19 10.61
CA ALA A 149 -17.94 -7.90 11.66
C ALA A 149 -17.62 -7.00 12.85
N LEU A 150 -17.21 -5.75 12.58
CA LEU A 150 -16.87 -4.77 13.60
C LEU A 150 -17.17 -3.37 13.07
N SER A 151 -17.68 -2.49 13.91
CA SER A 151 -17.75 -1.07 13.59
C SER A 151 -17.43 -0.21 14.81
N TYR A 152 -16.80 0.92 14.54
CA TYR A 152 -16.53 1.97 15.53
C TYR A 152 -16.43 3.33 14.85
N THR A 153 -16.37 4.38 15.64
CA THR A 153 -16.17 5.75 15.15
C THR A 153 -14.87 6.32 15.70
N VAL A 154 -14.10 6.98 14.83
CA VAL A 154 -12.89 7.70 15.21
C VAL A 154 -13.16 9.20 15.14
N LYS A 155 -12.87 9.91 16.22
CA LYS A 155 -12.89 11.38 16.31
C LYS A 155 -11.56 11.86 16.85
N ASN A 156 -10.96 12.84 16.19
CA ASN A 156 -9.64 13.39 16.58
C ASN A 156 -8.55 12.33 16.78
N GLY A 157 -8.55 11.30 15.96
CA GLY A 157 -7.57 10.21 16.02
C GLY A 157 -7.81 9.17 17.13
N GLN A 158 -8.92 9.26 17.86
CA GLN A 158 -9.28 8.34 18.94
C GLN A 158 -10.64 7.70 18.69
N VAL A 159 -10.78 6.43 19.08
CA VAL A 159 -12.08 5.74 19.06
C VAL A 159 -12.98 6.39 20.09
N GLN A 160 -14.21 6.75 19.69
CA GLN A 160 -15.23 7.33 20.55
C GLN A 160 -16.62 6.80 20.16
N GLY A 161 -17.48 6.63 21.16
CA GLY A 161 -18.83 6.11 20.98
C GLY A 161 -18.84 4.58 20.95
N GLU A 162 -19.89 4.02 20.38
CA GLU A 162 -20.10 2.58 20.36
C GLU A 162 -19.06 1.85 19.49
N VAL A 163 -18.48 0.80 20.07
CA VAL A 163 -17.73 -0.25 19.36
C VAL A 163 -18.58 -1.51 19.36
N ALA A 164 -19.02 -1.96 18.20
CA ALA A 164 -19.95 -3.09 18.06
C ALA A 164 -19.33 -4.22 17.24
N ARG A 165 -19.44 -5.47 17.73
CA ARG A 165 -18.99 -6.70 17.07
C ARG A 165 -20.17 -7.57 16.68
N TYR A 166 -20.07 -8.17 15.50
CA TYR A 166 -21.10 -9.01 14.92
C TYR A 166 -20.54 -10.38 14.51
N ASN A 167 -21.35 -11.42 14.59
CA ASN A 167 -21.00 -12.75 14.14
C ASN A 167 -21.15 -12.86 12.60
N THR A 168 -20.75 -14.00 12.04
CA THR A 168 -20.87 -14.29 10.60
C THR A 168 -22.32 -14.35 10.10
N SER A 169 -23.29 -14.50 10.99
CA SER A 169 -24.73 -14.39 10.68
C SER A 169 -25.21 -12.94 10.66
N GLY A 170 -24.36 -11.95 11.05
CA GLY A 170 -24.70 -10.53 11.09
C GLY A 170 -25.41 -10.11 12.38
N GLN A 171 -25.49 -10.99 13.39
CA GLN A 171 -26.07 -10.70 14.69
C GLN A 171 -25.05 -10.02 15.59
N LEU A 172 -25.48 -9.01 16.36
CA LEU A 172 -24.65 -8.37 17.38
C LEU A 172 -24.19 -9.40 18.41
N GLN A 173 -22.89 -9.49 18.62
CA GLN A 173 -22.30 -10.35 19.66
C GLN A 173 -22.09 -9.59 20.97
N ASN A 174 -21.50 -8.42 20.86
CA ASN A 174 -21.24 -7.52 21.96
C ASN A 174 -20.98 -6.10 21.47
N SER A 175 -21.17 -5.15 22.36
CA SER A 175 -20.75 -3.76 22.18
C SER A 175 -20.28 -3.15 23.50
N PHE A 176 -19.57 -2.04 23.39
CA PHE A 176 -19.19 -1.20 24.50
C PHE A 176 -19.03 0.25 24.02
N GLU A 177 -19.18 1.17 24.94
CA GLU A 177 -18.96 2.59 24.70
C GLU A 177 -17.52 2.97 25.03
N VAL A 178 -16.95 3.86 24.22
CA VAL A 178 -15.68 4.55 24.52
C VAL A 178 -15.99 6.03 24.67
N SER A 179 -15.71 6.56 25.86
CA SER A 179 -15.91 7.97 26.15
C SER A 179 -14.87 8.87 25.47
N ALA A 180 -15.11 10.18 25.49
CA ALA A 180 -14.22 11.16 24.84
C ALA A 180 -12.80 11.21 25.45
N ASP A 181 -12.64 10.82 26.69
CA ASP A 181 -11.36 10.68 27.40
C ASP A 181 -10.69 9.30 27.20
N GLY A 182 -11.31 8.44 26.36
CA GLY A 182 -10.77 7.11 26.02
C GLY A 182 -11.10 6.01 27.01
N GLN A 183 -11.94 6.25 28.04
CA GLN A 183 -12.35 5.21 28.97
C GLN A 183 -13.34 4.25 28.30
N VAL A 184 -13.13 2.94 28.55
CA VAL A 184 -13.95 1.88 27.98
C VAL A 184 -15.05 1.52 28.96
N GLY A 185 -16.30 1.66 28.54
CA GLY A 185 -17.49 1.29 29.31
C GLY A 185 -17.65 -0.22 29.45
N LYS A 186 -18.71 -0.62 30.18
CA LYS A 186 -19.03 -2.04 30.37
C LYS A 186 -19.35 -2.72 29.05
N LEU A 187 -18.80 -3.93 28.86
CA LEU A 187 -19.14 -4.80 27.75
C LEU A 187 -20.62 -5.23 27.86
N GLN A 188 -21.41 -4.83 26.89
CA GLN A 188 -22.78 -5.29 26.70
C GLN A 188 -22.78 -6.52 25.81
N LYS A 189 -23.20 -7.65 26.33
CA LYS A 189 -23.39 -8.88 25.53
C LYS A 189 -24.80 -8.83 24.93
N ALA A 190 -24.90 -9.15 23.65
CA ALA A 190 -26.22 -9.42 23.09
C ALA A 190 -26.80 -10.67 23.80
N ASN A 191 -28.09 -10.63 24.14
CA ASN A 191 -28.80 -11.78 24.73
C ASN A 191 -28.97 -12.87 23.65
N THR A 192 -27.92 -13.60 23.36
CA THR A 192 -28.00 -14.83 22.54
C THR A 192 -27.59 -16.00 23.40
N GLN A 193 -28.56 -16.87 23.63
CA GLN A 193 -28.31 -18.22 24.15
C GLN A 193 -27.48 -19.02 23.10
N GLN A 194 -26.18 -18.82 23.08
CA GLN A 194 -25.23 -19.74 22.46
C GLN A 194 -23.89 -19.62 23.18
N ASN A 195 -23.55 -20.72 23.89
CA ASN A 195 -22.26 -20.95 24.55
C ASN A 195 -21.12 -21.09 23.50
N ASN A 196 -20.68 -19.99 22.94
CA ASN A 196 -19.35 -19.95 22.32
C ASN A 196 -18.41 -19.18 23.27
N PRO A 197 -17.25 -19.75 23.64
CA PRO A 197 -16.31 -19.04 24.48
C PRO A 197 -15.93 -17.74 23.76
N ILE A 198 -16.15 -16.63 24.44
CA ILE A 198 -15.70 -15.30 24.01
C ILE A 198 -14.22 -15.43 23.75
N PRO A 199 -13.71 -15.09 22.55
CA PRO A 199 -12.27 -14.87 22.42
C PRO A 199 -11.92 -13.86 23.50
N LYS A 200 -11.01 -14.25 24.41
CA LYS A 200 -10.47 -13.31 25.40
C LYS A 200 -10.18 -12.02 24.66
N PRO A 201 -10.50 -10.83 25.22
CA PRO A 201 -10.02 -9.58 24.65
C PRO A 201 -8.55 -9.83 24.35
N VAL A 202 -8.15 -9.64 23.10
CA VAL A 202 -6.72 -9.62 22.79
C VAL A 202 -6.21 -8.58 23.75
N ALA A 203 -5.52 -9.03 24.79
CA ALA A 203 -4.94 -8.15 25.78
C ALA A 203 -4.25 -7.08 24.94
N ALA A 204 -4.56 -5.83 25.22
CA ALA A 204 -3.88 -4.74 24.57
C ALA A 204 -2.42 -5.12 24.62
N ILE A 205 -1.84 -5.40 23.43
CA ILE A 205 -0.44 -5.79 23.36
C ILE A 205 0.31 -4.51 23.70
N ASN A 206 0.45 -4.24 24.97
CA ASN A 206 1.39 -3.28 25.53
C ASN A 206 2.82 -3.83 25.46
N ALA A 207 3.06 -4.76 24.54
CA ALA A 207 4.43 -5.08 24.15
C ALA A 207 4.94 -3.89 23.34
N ILE A 208 5.80 -3.10 23.96
CA ILE A 208 6.54 -2.04 23.27
C ILE A 208 7.31 -2.72 22.14
N VAL A 209 6.83 -2.56 20.91
CA VAL A 209 7.51 -3.10 19.73
C VAL A 209 8.56 -2.08 19.31
N TYR A 210 9.82 -2.46 19.46
CA TYR A 210 10.96 -1.66 19.00
C TYR A 210 11.21 -1.89 17.50
N PRO A 211 11.79 -0.92 16.79
CA PRO A 211 12.21 -1.13 15.41
C PRO A 211 13.31 -2.21 15.34
N PRO A 212 13.43 -2.92 14.19
CA PRO A 212 14.49 -3.89 13.98
C PRO A 212 15.87 -3.28 14.22
N ARG A 213 16.78 -4.06 14.82
CA ARG A 213 18.17 -3.62 15.02
C ARG A 213 18.93 -3.71 13.70
N LEU A 214 19.77 -2.69 13.44
CA LEU A 214 20.69 -2.66 12.30
C LEU A 214 22.02 -3.30 12.70
N SER A 215 22.46 -4.31 11.95
CA SER A 215 23.82 -4.87 12.10
C SER A 215 24.80 -4.30 11.06
N ASN A 216 24.34 -4.00 9.87
CA ASN A 216 25.15 -3.42 8.78
C ASN A 216 24.23 -2.63 7.83
N PRO A 217 23.98 -1.32 8.09
CA PRO A 217 23.03 -0.54 7.34
C PRO A 217 23.51 -0.26 5.91
N LYS A 218 22.76 -0.72 4.91
CA LYS A 218 22.98 -0.41 3.50
C LYS A 218 22.36 0.95 3.16
N THR A 219 23.18 1.92 2.77
CA THR A 219 22.75 3.31 2.50
C THR A 219 23.03 3.75 1.06
N LYS A 220 23.35 2.81 0.16
CA LYS A 220 23.65 3.07 -1.26
C LYS A 220 24.76 4.13 -1.46
N GLY A 221 25.86 3.97 -0.71
CA GLY A 221 27.04 4.83 -0.81
C GLY A 221 27.00 6.10 0.03
N LEU A 222 25.88 6.39 0.69
CA LEU A 222 25.85 7.46 1.68
C LEU A 222 26.37 6.95 3.03
N ARG A 223 27.01 7.84 3.79
CA ARG A 223 27.45 7.50 5.15
C ARG A 223 26.24 7.39 6.07
N PHE A 224 26.11 6.26 6.79
CA PHE A 224 25.11 6.13 7.85
C PHE A 224 25.40 7.10 9.01
N VAL A 225 24.39 7.87 9.43
CA VAL A 225 24.48 8.85 10.52
C VAL A 225 23.71 8.30 11.72
N PRO A 226 24.41 7.80 12.78
CA PRO A 226 23.75 7.17 13.94
C PRO A 226 22.80 8.10 14.72
N ASN A 227 22.98 9.41 14.62
CA ASN A 227 22.10 10.44 15.18
C ASN A 227 21.71 11.41 14.06
N GLY A 228 20.67 11.07 13.32
CA GLY A 228 20.19 11.87 12.19
C GLY A 228 19.36 11.06 11.21
N TYR A 229 18.97 11.70 10.15
CA TYR A 229 18.14 11.09 9.11
C TYR A 229 18.92 10.11 8.24
N ASN A 230 18.34 8.91 8.05
CA ASN A 230 18.88 7.92 7.12
C ASN A 230 17.76 7.25 6.34
N LYS A 231 18.14 6.80 5.15
CA LYS A 231 17.38 5.85 4.35
C LYS A 231 18.20 4.57 4.23
N VAL A 232 17.69 3.49 4.78
CA VAL A 232 18.34 2.18 4.82
C VAL A 232 17.63 1.23 3.89
N PHE A 233 18.39 0.41 3.17
CA PHE A 233 17.90 -0.52 2.17
C PHE A 233 18.10 -1.97 2.62
N ASN A 234 17.21 -2.87 2.19
CA ASN A 234 17.36 -4.31 2.38
C ASN A 234 18.31 -4.92 1.31
N ASP A 235 18.45 -6.25 1.32
CA ASP A 235 19.33 -6.98 0.40
C ASP A 235 18.86 -6.93 -1.05
N ASN A 236 17.58 -6.62 -1.30
CA ASN A 236 17.00 -6.46 -2.62
C ASN A 236 17.01 -5.00 -3.12
N ASP A 237 17.77 -4.12 -2.46
CA ASP A 237 17.84 -2.69 -2.78
C ASP A 237 16.51 -1.93 -2.61
N GLU A 238 15.59 -2.46 -1.81
CA GLU A 238 14.34 -1.82 -1.45
C GLU A 238 14.52 -1.01 -0.16
N ILE A 239 13.77 0.11 -0.01
CA ILE A 239 13.83 0.90 1.22
C ILE A 239 13.33 0.03 2.37
N TRP A 240 14.19 -0.24 3.34
CA TRP A 240 13.82 -0.99 4.54
C TRP A 240 13.43 -0.08 5.71
N MET A 241 14.20 1.00 5.92
CA MET A 241 13.88 2.03 6.93
C MET A 241 14.11 3.42 6.37
N ASP A 242 13.29 4.37 6.80
CA ASP A 242 13.34 5.76 6.37
C ASP A 242 12.93 6.66 7.53
N GLY A 243 13.86 7.46 8.06
CA GLY A 243 13.57 8.37 9.17
C GLY A 243 14.78 8.82 9.97
N GLU A 244 14.47 9.43 11.09
CA GLU A 244 15.45 9.89 12.07
C GLU A 244 15.93 8.75 12.95
N PHE A 245 17.22 8.64 13.13
CA PHE A 245 17.90 7.66 13.99
C PHE A 245 18.49 8.32 15.21
N ARG A 246 18.49 7.59 16.34
CA ARG A 246 19.23 7.95 17.56
C ARG A 246 20.00 6.73 18.06
N SER A 247 21.28 6.93 18.34
CA SER A 247 22.21 5.85 18.75
C SER A 247 22.14 4.62 17.82
N GLY A 248 21.99 4.87 16.51
CA GLY A 248 21.94 3.84 15.48
C GLY A 248 20.60 3.08 15.38
N GLN A 249 19.57 3.46 16.12
CA GLN A 249 18.22 2.88 16.04
C GLN A 249 17.23 3.89 15.47
N LEU A 250 16.27 3.39 14.69
CA LEU A 250 15.18 4.23 14.18
C LEU A 250 14.40 4.83 15.36
N TYR A 251 14.30 6.15 15.38
CA TYR A 251 13.63 6.89 16.46
C TYR A 251 12.26 7.42 16.00
N ASP A 252 12.23 8.15 14.89
CA ASP A 252 11.00 8.64 14.25
C ASP A 252 11.07 8.32 12.76
N GLY A 253 10.17 7.47 12.26
CA GLY A 253 10.20 7.08 10.86
C GLY A 253 9.40 5.84 10.54
N LYS A 254 9.78 5.17 9.46
CA LYS A 254 9.04 4.05 8.87
C LYS A 254 9.95 2.83 8.71
N VAL A 255 9.37 1.66 8.93
CA VAL A 255 9.94 0.36 8.55
C VAL A 255 9.02 -0.26 7.50
N TYR A 256 9.60 -0.72 6.42
CA TYR A 256 8.91 -1.29 5.27
C TYR A 256 9.13 -2.80 5.26
N ASP A 257 8.05 -3.57 5.37
CA ASP A 257 8.09 -5.02 5.35
C ASP A 257 7.67 -5.51 3.95
N TYR A 258 8.53 -6.32 3.34
CA TYR A 258 8.32 -6.90 2.01
C TYR A 258 8.15 -8.42 2.13
N ASP A 259 7.40 -9.02 1.21
CA ASP A 259 7.42 -10.47 1.04
C ASP A 259 8.68 -10.93 0.28
N GLN A 260 8.82 -12.25 0.12
CA GLN A 260 9.95 -12.86 -0.57
C GLN A 260 10.06 -12.48 -2.06
N ASN A 261 9.00 -11.90 -2.65
CA ASN A 261 8.97 -11.41 -4.02
C ASN A 261 9.31 -9.91 -4.12
N GLY A 262 9.68 -9.26 -3.01
CA GLY A 262 9.94 -7.83 -2.93
C GLY A 262 8.69 -6.98 -2.98
N ILE A 263 7.56 -7.53 -2.57
CA ILE A 263 6.28 -6.85 -2.53
C ILE A 263 6.12 -6.24 -1.15
N LEU A 264 5.96 -4.92 -1.11
CA LEU A 264 5.71 -4.23 0.14
C LEU A 264 4.36 -4.70 0.73
N GLN A 265 4.42 -5.37 1.88
CA GLN A 265 3.28 -5.92 2.59
C GLN A 265 2.76 -4.97 3.66
N LYS A 266 3.68 -4.25 4.30
CA LYS A 266 3.35 -3.44 5.46
C LYS A 266 4.34 -2.29 5.62
N VAL A 267 3.86 -1.15 6.08
CA VAL A 267 4.69 -0.06 6.60
C VAL A 267 4.37 0.10 8.07
N ARG A 268 5.36 0.02 8.93
CA ARG A 268 5.24 0.29 10.36
C ARG A 268 5.80 1.67 10.68
N ILE A 269 5.01 2.49 11.34
CA ILE A 269 5.44 3.82 11.81
C ILE A 269 5.97 3.71 13.22
N TYR A 270 7.13 4.29 13.45
CA TYR A 270 7.77 4.38 14.75
C TYR A 270 7.88 5.85 15.17
N LYS A 271 7.59 6.10 16.44
CA LYS A 271 7.78 7.40 17.11
C LYS A 271 8.45 7.21 18.45
N LEU A 272 9.42 8.06 18.76
CA LEU A 272 10.19 8.00 20.00
C LEU A 272 10.82 6.59 20.22
N GLY A 273 11.25 5.94 19.13
CA GLY A 273 11.85 4.61 19.16
C GLY A 273 10.90 3.46 19.45
N LYS A 274 9.57 3.68 19.38
CA LYS A 274 8.54 2.68 19.67
C LYS A 274 7.56 2.59 18.51
N TYR A 275 7.01 1.40 18.27
CA TYR A 275 5.91 1.23 17.33
C TYR A 275 4.75 2.15 17.71
N HIS A 276 4.27 2.89 16.75
CA HIS A 276 3.18 3.84 16.93
C HIS A 276 1.90 3.39 16.22
N SER A 277 2.02 2.98 14.97
CA SER A 277 0.87 2.55 14.17
C SER A 277 1.36 1.79 12.94
N ASP A 278 0.45 1.11 12.26
CA ASP A 278 0.70 0.72 10.89
C ASP A 278 0.64 1.97 10.02
N GLY A 279 1.72 2.20 9.34
CA GLY A 279 1.78 3.08 8.20
C GLY A 279 1.37 2.28 6.97
N GLN A 280 1.15 2.99 5.88
CA GLN A 280 0.41 2.40 4.80
C GLN A 280 1.26 2.24 3.56
N LEU A 281 0.91 1.18 2.85
CA LEU A 281 1.54 0.76 1.59
C LEU A 281 1.25 1.72 0.47
#